data_387020b6f5afa292ba20e99898160524
#
_entry.id   387020b6f5afa292ba20e99898160524
#
_cell.length_a   1.000
_cell.length_b   1.000
_cell.length_c   1.000
_cell.angle_alpha   90.00
_cell.angle_beta   90.00
_cell.angle_gamma   90.00
#
_symmetry.space_group_name_H-M   'P 1'
#
loop_
_entity.id
_entity.type
_entity.pdbx_description
1 polymer ?
#
loop_
_entity_poly.entity_id
_entity_poly.type
_entity_poly.pdbx_seq_one_letter_code
_entity_poly.pdbx_strand_id
1 'polypeptide(L)'
;AVKIKWSHSSLKDYEGCQRRYHEVKVLKKYPFQETEATIYGNVVHEAIELYIRDGKPIPEKYAQFKPVVDAFLAKPGRKFAEYEMALTKDLKVCNWKSPDAWVRGIADVLSIDDENLTAWCGDWKTGNNRYPDRDQLVLMSLMIFQHFPHIRKVNSALLFIVKNDMVRMQMTRDQAEQFWWKYRERLARMEESYASNVWNPNPTPLCKWCQVTGCELNPKH
;
A
#
# COMPACT_ATOMS: atom_id res chain seq x y z
N ALA A 1 -0.86 26.88 -0.15
CA ALA A 1 -0.34 25.61 0.39
C ALA A 1 -0.35 24.54 -0.72
N VAL A 2 0.73 23.82 -0.92
CA VAL A 2 0.82 22.76 -1.92
C VAL A 2 -0.10 21.60 -1.51
N LYS A 3 -1.03 21.21 -2.40
CA LYS A 3 -1.86 20.02 -2.18
C LYS A 3 -1.06 18.76 -2.53
N ILE A 4 -0.63 18.03 -1.53
CA ILE A 4 0.02 16.74 -1.71
C ILE A 4 -1.03 15.64 -1.79
N LYS A 5 -0.86 14.71 -2.72
CA LYS A 5 -1.58 13.44 -2.78
C LYS A 5 -0.56 12.33 -2.59
N TRP A 6 -0.83 11.43 -1.68
CA TRP A 6 0.11 10.39 -1.35
C TRP A 6 -0.55 9.03 -1.11
N SER A 7 0.25 8.01 -1.15
CA SER A 7 -0.06 6.63 -0.79
C SER A 7 1.14 6.05 -0.04
N HIS A 8 0.99 4.87 0.50
CA HIS A 8 2.12 4.17 1.13
C HIS A 8 3.33 4.09 0.18
N SER A 9 3.12 3.63 -1.05
CA SER A 9 4.21 3.45 -2.02
C SER A 9 4.85 4.77 -2.43
N SER A 10 4.08 5.84 -2.65
CA SER A 10 4.62 7.14 -3.05
C SER A 10 5.43 7.80 -1.93
N LEU A 11 4.98 7.70 -0.68
CA LEU A 11 5.73 8.20 0.47
C LEU A 11 7.03 7.42 0.64
N LYS A 12 6.99 6.12 0.49
CA LYS A 12 8.18 5.27 0.56
C LYS A 12 9.17 5.57 -0.57
N ASP A 13 8.70 5.80 -1.78
CA ASP A 13 9.54 6.22 -2.91
C ASP A 13 10.24 7.56 -2.61
N TYR A 14 9.50 8.54 -2.05
CA TYR A 14 10.05 9.82 -1.63
C TYR A 14 11.15 9.65 -0.56
N GLU A 15 10.86 8.88 0.48
CA GLU A 15 11.82 8.64 1.57
C GLU A 15 13.04 7.85 1.12
N GLY A 16 12.88 6.98 0.13
CA GLY A 16 13.98 6.22 -0.45
C GLY A 16 14.98 7.10 -1.20
N CYS A 17 14.50 8.01 -2.03
CA CYS A 17 15.30 9.01 -2.72
C CYS A 17 14.39 10.12 -3.27
N GLN A 18 14.47 11.31 -2.71
CA GLN A 18 13.64 12.45 -3.12
C GLN A 18 13.84 12.79 -4.60
N ARG A 19 15.08 12.79 -5.09
CA ARG A 19 15.36 13.06 -6.50
C ARG A 19 14.74 12.04 -7.43
N ARG A 20 14.88 10.76 -7.13
CA ARG A 20 14.26 9.71 -7.93
C ARG A 20 12.73 9.85 -7.93
N TYR A 21 12.12 10.08 -6.76
CA TYR A 21 10.69 10.32 -6.64
C TYR A 21 10.25 11.50 -7.54
N HIS A 22 10.95 12.64 -7.48
CA HIS A 22 10.65 13.82 -8.26
C HIS A 22 10.75 13.56 -9.77
N GLU A 23 11.86 13.00 -10.23
CA GLU A 23 12.11 12.75 -11.65
C GLU A 23 11.12 11.71 -12.26
N VAL A 24 10.80 10.67 -11.49
CA VAL A 24 9.98 9.54 -11.96
C VAL A 24 8.48 9.78 -11.73
N LYS A 25 8.08 10.23 -10.55
CA LYS A 25 6.66 10.32 -10.16
C LYS A 25 6.06 11.71 -10.40
N VAL A 26 6.82 12.77 -10.18
CA VAL A 26 6.33 14.15 -10.34
C VAL A 26 6.50 14.61 -11.78
N LEU A 27 7.73 14.61 -12.28
CA LEU A 27 8.06 15.07 -13.63
C LEU A 27 7.77 14.02 -14.71
N LYS A 28 7.66 12.74 -14.33
CA LYS A 28 7.40 11.61 -15.25
C LYS A 28 8.38 11.55 -16.44
N LYS A 29 9.64 11.90 -16.20
CA LYS A 29 10.69 11.87 -17.24
C LYS A 29 11.08 10.47 -17.68
N TYR A 30 10.84 9.47 -16.80
CA TYR A 30 11.20 8.08 -17.05
C TYR A 30 9.94 7.23 -17.05
N PRO A 31 9.71 6.41 -18.09
CA PRO A 31 8.53 5.57 -18.15
C PRO A 31 8.59 4.46 -17.10
N PHE A 32 7.43 4.01 -16.64
CA PHE A 32 7.33 2.83 -15.81
C PHE A 32 7.80 1.60 -16.60
N GLN A 33 8.71 0.83 -16.01
CA GLN A 33 9.20 -0.41 -16.61
C GLN A 33 8.52 -1.59 -15.92
N GLU A 34 7.65 -2.29 -16.65
CA GLU A 34 7.11 -3.56 -16.20
C GLU A 34 8.19 -4.64 -16.22
N THR A 35 8.21 -5.43 -15.17
CA THR A 35 9.04 -6.64 -15.07
C THR A 35 8.15 -7.88 -15.12
N GLU A 36 8.72 -9.04 -15.45
CA GLU A 36 7.98 -10.31 -15.40
C GLU A 36 7.38 -10.56 -14.01
N ALA A 37 8.10 -10.19 -12.94
CA ALA A 37 7.61 -10.30 -11.57
C ALA A 37 6.39 -9.40 -11.32
N THR A 38 6.37 -8.17 -11.84
CA THR A 38 5.24 -7.26 -11.73
C THR A 38 4.02 -7.78 -12.49
N ILE A 39 4.24 -8.26 -13.72
CA ILE A 39 3.17 -8.86 -14.56
C ILE A 39 2.57 -10.07 -13.86
N TYR A 40 3.42 -10.97 -13.36
CA TYR A 40 2.97 -12.15 -12.61
C TYR A 40 2.14 -11.75 -11.39
N GLY A 41 2.63 -10.79 -10.59
CA GLY A 41 1.92 -10.28 -9.42
C GLY A 41 0.54 -9.75 -9.78
N ASN A 42 0.43 -8.92 -10.82
CA ASN A 42 -0.83 -8.35 -11.27
C ASN A 42 -1.84 -9.43 -11.72
N VAL A 43 -1.38 -10.44 -12.44
CA VAL A 43 -2.26 -11.54 -12.90
C VAL A 43 -2.76 -12.37 -11.72
N VAL A 44 -1.91 -12.65 -10.73
CA VAL A 44 -2.32 -13.39 -9.53
C VAL A 44 -3.32 -12.57 -8.70
N HIS A 45 -3.06 -11.28 -8.49
CA HIS A 45 -3.98 -10.38 -7.77
C HIS A 45 -5.35 -10.32 -8.44
N GLU A 46 -5.40 -10.17 -9.77
CA GLU A 46 -6.66 -10.16 -10.53
C GLU A 46 -7.42 -11.48 -10.39
N ALA A 47 -6.73 -12.61 -10.48
CA ALA A 47 -7.35 -13.93 -10.32
C ALA A 47 -7.99 -14.09 -8.94
N ILE A 48 -7.30 -13.66 -7.87
CA ILE A 48 -7.81 -13.71 -6.50
C ILE A 48 -8.97 -12.73 -6.31
N GLU A 49 -8.88 -11.51 -6.85
CA GLU A 49 -9.96 -10.52 -6.82
C GLU A 49 -11.26 -11.07 -7.43
N LEU A 50 -11.18 -11.64 -8.63
CA LEU A 50 -12.33 -12.21 -9.33
C LEU A 50 -12.92 -13.40 -8.58
N TYR A 51 -12.08 -14.20 -7.94
CA TYR A 51 -12.54 -15.29 -7.10
C TYR A 51 -13.33 -14.80 -5.89
N ILE A 52 -12.81 -13.79 -5.19
CA ILE A 52 -13.46 -13.24 -3.98
C ILE A 52 -14.73 -12.46 -4.35
N ARG A 53 -14.67 -11.59 -5.35
CA ARG A 53 -15.77 -10.70 -5.72
C ARG A 53 -16.89 -11.38 -6.48
N ASP A 54 -16.53 -12.21 -7.47
CA ASP A 54 -17.48 -12.75 -8.44
C ASP A 54 -17.63 -14.28 -8.36
N GLY A 55 -16.90 -14.96 -7.47
CA GLY A 55 -16.90 -16.41 -7.37
C GLY A 55 -16.26 -17.12 -8.57
N LYS A 56 -15.52 -16.39 -9.41
CA LYS A 56 -14.82 -16.96 -10.57
C LYS A 56 -13.69 -17.89 -10.10
N PRO A 57 -13.64 -19.16 -10.56
CA PRO A 57 -12.61 -20.09 -10.15
C PRO A 57 -11.20 -19.55 -10.40
N ILE A 58 -10.30 -19.73 -9.43
CA ILE A 58 -8.88 -19.44 -9.60
C ILE A 58 -8.34 -20.38 -10.70
N PRO A 59 -7.63 -19.85 -11.73
CA PRO A 59 -7.05 -20.70 -12.77
C PRO A 59 -6.17 -21.82 -12.19
N GLU A 60 -6.19 -23.01 -12.81
CA GLU A 60 -5.48 -24.19 -12.32
C GLU A 60 -4.00 -23.93 -12.04
N LYS A 61 -3.35 -23.13 -12.88
CA LYS A 61 -1.93 -22.74 -12.70
C LYS A 61 -1.64 -21.95 -11.42
N TYR A 62 -2.67 -21.43 -10.74
CA TYR A 62 -2.58 -20.71 -9.47
C TYR A 62 -3.35 -21.41 -8.35
N ALA A 63 -3.79 -22.63 -8.56
CA ALA A 63 -4.63 -23.39 -7.62
C ALA A 63 -3.97 -23.55 -6.22
N GLN A 64 -2.64 -23.51 -6.15
CA GLN A 64 -1.89 -23.57 -4.90
C GLN A 64 -2.19 -22.37 -3.96
N PHE A 65 -2.70 -21.26 -4.46
CA PHE A 65 -3.03 -20.09 -3.65
C PHE A 65 -4.44 -20.16 -3.05
N LYS A 66 -5.31 -21.01 -3.58
CA LYS A 66 -6.69 -21.13 -3.12
C LYS A 66 -6.81 -21.42 -1.62
N PRO A 67 -6.04 -22.32 -0.99
CA PRO A 67 -6.17 -22.59 0.44
C PRO A 67 -5.96 -21.37 1.33
N VAL A 68 -4.98 -20.50 1.04
CA VAL A 68 -4.74 -19.30 1.84
C VAL A 68 -5.83 -18.25 1.63
N VAL A 69 -6.36 -18.14 0.43
CA VAL A 69 -7.50 -17.26 0.12
C VAL A 69 -8.76 -17.75 0.86
N ASP A 70 -9.06 -19.02 0.78
CA ASP A 70 -10.21 -19.62 1.48
C ASP A 70 -10.08 -19.50 3.00
N ALA A 71 -8.87 -19.64 3.54
CA ALA A 71 -8.60 -19.43 4.96
C ALA A 71 -8.91 -17.99 5.41
N PHE A 72 -8.62 -17.01 4.57
CA PHE A 72 -9.01 -15.63 4.82
C PHE A 72 -10.55 -15.47 4.72
N LEU A 73 -11.15 -16.02 3.70
CA LEU A 73 -12.61 -15.93 3.49
C LEU A 73 -13.42 -16.63 4.60
N ALA A 74 -12.81 -17.57 5.33
CA ALA A 74 -13.40 -18.20 6.50
C ALA A 74 -13.47 -17.27 7.73
N LYS A 75 -12.77 -16.13 7.72
CA LYS A 75 -12.90 -15.11 8.78
C LYS A 75 -14.33 -14.58 8.83
N PRO A 76 -14.85 -14.27 10.04
CA PRO A 76 -16.20 -13.72 10.14
C PRO A 76 -16.29 -12.33 9.51
N GLY A 77 -17.48 -11.99 8.98
CA GLY A 77 -17.78 -10.66 8.49
C GLY A 77 -18.01 -10.56 6.98
N ARG A 78 -18.28 -9.35 6.55
CA ARG A 78 -18.52 -9.01 5.14
C ARG A 78 -17.19 -8.94 4.40
N LYS A 79 -17.11 -9.56 3.22
CA LYS A 79 -15.88 -9.67 2.42
C LYS A 79 -15.85 -8.65 1.30
N PHE A 80 -14.67 -8.04 1.13
CA PHE A 80 -14.37 -7.11 0.04
C PHE A 80 -13.03 -7.48 -0.59
N ALA A 81 -12.96 -7.35 -1.91
CA ALA A 81 -11.72 -7.46 -2.67
C ALA A 81 -11.40 -6.11 -3.30
N GLU A 82 -10.11 -5.75 -3.34
CA GLU A 82 -9.63 -4.47 -3.92
C GLU A 82 -10.44 -3.27 -3.41
N TYR A 83 -10.58 -3.17 -2.08
CA TYR A 83 -11.38 -2.13 -1.45
C TYR A 83 -10.63 -0.80 -1.45
N GLU A 84 -11.12 0.14 -2.24
CA GLU A 84 -10.55 1.49 -2.37
C GLU A 84 -10.93 2.37 -1.18
N MET A 85 -9.93 2.99 -0.57
CA MET A 85 -10.09 3.94 0.54
C MET A 85 -9.36 5.23 0.25
N ALA A 86 -10.02 6.36 0.52
CA ALA A 86 -9.43 7.68 0.41
C ALA A 86 -9.87 8.57 1.57
N LEU A 87 -8.96 9.39 2.05
CA LEU A 87 -9.21 10.36 3.13
C LEU A 87 -8.71 11.75 2.71
N THR A 88 -9.42 12.77 3.18
CA THR A 88 -8.95 14.16 3.12
C THR A 88 -7.82 14.39 4.13
N LYS A 89 -7.17 15.55 4.09
CA LYS A 89 -6.13 15.95 5.06
C LYS A 89 -6.64 16.00 6.50
N ASP A 90 -7.94 16.26 6.68
CA ASP A 90 -8.62 16.22 7.97
C ASP A 90 -9.12 14.83 8.36
N LEU A 91 -8.66 13.79 7.66
CA LEU A 91 -9.00 12.38 7.89
C LEU A 91 -10.49 12.07 7.71
N LYS A 92 -11.21 12.85 6.91
CA LYS A 92 -12.58 12.55 6.51
C LYS A 92 -12.59 11.64 5.31
N VAL A 93 -13.47 10.64 5.33
CA VAL A 93 -13.70 9.75 4.18
C VAL A 93 -14.15 10.56 2.98
N CYS A 94 -13.55 10.31 1.84
CA CYS A 94 -13.93 10.91 0.58
C CYS A 94 -13.91 9.90 -0.56
N ASN A 95 -14.47 10.27 -1.69
CA ASN A 95 -14.43 9.44 -2.89
C ASN A 95 -12.98 9.30 -3.39
N TRP A 96 -12.67 8.14 -3.96
CA TRP A 96 -11.35 7.85 -4.55
C TRP A 96 -10.88 8.91 -5.54
N LYS A 97 -11.78 9.43 -6.36
CA LYS A 97 -11.49 10.46 -7.37
C LYS A 97 -11.65 11.89 -6.86
N SER A 98 -11.99 12.08 -5.59
CA SER A 98 -12.17 13.43 -5.03
C SER A 98 -10.90 14.29 -5.22
N PRO A 99 -11.05 15.56 -5.61
CA PRO A 99 -9.93 16.51 -5.65
C PRO A 99 -9.32 16.76 -4.27
N ASP A 100 -10.08 16.49 -3.20
CA ASP A 100 -9.65 16.66 -1.81
C ASP A 100 -9.03 15.39 -1.22
N ALA A 101 -8.99 14.29 -1.98
CA ALA A 101 -8.30 13.09 -1.54
C ALA A 101 -6.81 13.38 -1.31
N TRP A 102 -6.41 13.25 -0.05
CA TRP A 102 -5.04 13.47 0.41
C TRP A 102 -4.25 12.17 0.44
N VAL A 103 -4.83 11.12 1.02
CA VAL A 103 -4.23 9.78 1.06
C VAL A 103 -5.17 8.76 0.44
N ARG A 104 -4.59 7.80 -0.28
CA ARG A 104 -5.29 6.68 -0.90
C ARG A 104 -4.62 5.37 -0.54
N GLY A 105 -5.42 4.33 -0.41
CA GLY A 105 -4.97 2.97 -0.22
C GLY A 105 -6.01 1.97 -0.69
N ILE A 106 -5.56 0.79 -1.10
CA ILE A 106 -6.42 -0.32 -1.53
C ILE A 106 -6.12 -1.52 -0.64
N ALA A 107 -7.15 -2.09 -0.04
CA ALA A 107 -7.03 -3.37 0.64
C ALA A 107 -7.29 -4.49 -0.37
N ASP A 108 -6.31 -5.35 -0.60
CA ASP A 108 -6.47 -6.48 -1.54
C ASP A 108 -7.62 -7.37 -1.10
N VAL A 109 -7.72 -7.62 0.20
CA VAL A 109 -8.83 -8.34 0.81
C VAL A 109 -9.16 -7.75 2.19
N LEU A 110 -10.45 -7.63 2.47
CA LEU A 110 -10.96 -7.04 3.70
C LEU A 110 -12.15 -7.83 4.20
N SER A 111 -12.20 -8.09 5.49
CA SER A 111 -13.37 -8.64 6.17
C SER A 111 -13.79 -7.73 7.32
N ILE A 112 -15.04 -7.31 7.32
CA ILE A 112 -15.62 -6.44 8.35
C ILE A 112 -16.61 -7.24 9.17
N ASP A 113 -16.25 -7.53 10.41
CA ASP A 113 -17.10 -8.17 11.39
C ASP A 113 -17.78 -7.10 12.25
N ASP A 114 -19.00 -6.74 11.85
CA ASP A 114 -19.78 -5.70 12.52
C ASP A 114 -20.22 -6.13 13.94
N GLU A 115 -20.37 -7.42 14.16
CA GLU A 115 -20.81 -7.97 15.46
C GLU A 115 -19.70 -7.90 16.50
N ASN A 116 -18.48 -8.30 16.14
CA ASN A 116 -17.34 -8.29 17.03
C ASN A 116 -16.48 -7.01 16.90
N LEU A 117 -16.91 -6.04 16.10
CA LEU A 117 -16.26 -4.74 15.88
C LEU A 117 -14.79 -4.89 15.47
N THR A 118 -14.51 -5.92 14.66
CA THR A 118 -13.17 -6.31 14.25
C THR A 118 -13.08 -6.36 12.72
N ALA A 119 -11.97 -5.88 12.18
CA ALA A 119 -11.63 -6.03 10.78
C ALA A 119 -10.42 -6.95 10.62
N TRP A 120 -10.41 -7.70 9.54
CA TRP A 120 -9.23 -8.39 9.02
C TRP A 120 -8.92 -7.85 7.63
N CYS A 121 -7.66 -7.54 7.38
CA CYS A 121 -7.21 -7.19 6.04
C CYS A 121 -5.94 -7.94 5.67
N GLY A 122 -5.80 -8.22 4.41
CA GLY A 122 -4.63 -8.89 3.86
C GLY A 122 -4.14 -8.21 2.60
N ASP A 123 -2.84 -8.31 2.39
CA ASP A 123 -2.16 -7.89 1.20
C ASP A 123 -1.41 -9.08 0.60
N TRP A 124 -1.78 -9.47 -0.63
CA TRP A 124 -1.18 -10.61 -1.31
C TRP A 124 0.19 -10.23 -1.85
N LYS A 125 1.22 -10.96 -1.44
CA LYS A 125 2.59 -10.77 -1.90
C LYS A 125 3.06 -11.99 -2.71
N THR A 126 3.44 -11.76 -3.94
CA THR A 126 4.05 -12.78 -4.82
C THR A 126 5.56 -12.77 -4.78
N GLY A 127 6.16 -11.75 -4.18
CA GLY A 127 7.61 -11.63 -3.99
C GLY A 127 8.14 -12.39 -2.77
N ASN A 128 9.39 -12.13 -2.41
CA ASN A 128 10.01 -12.74 -1.23
C ASN A 128 9.66 -11.96 0.05
N ASN A 129 9.84 -12.63 1.19
CA ASN A 129 9.56 -12.14 2.54
C ASN A 129 10.79 -11.63 3.30
N ARG A 130 11.91 -11.43 2.61
CA ARG A 130 13.20 -11.08 3.26
C ARG A 130 13.16 -9.74 3.99
N TYR A 131 12.45 -8.76 3.41
CA TYR A 131 12.31 -7.41 3.97
C TYR A 131 10.84 -6.98 3.92
N PRO A 132 10.01 -7.49 4.84
CA PRO A 132 8.59 -7.17 4.84
C PRO A 132 8.36 -5.70 5.26
N ASP A 133 7.47 -5.03 4.54
CA ASP A 133 7.12 -3.64 4.81
C ASP A 133 5.89 -3.53 5.71
N ARG A 134 6.12 -3.53 7.02
CA ARG A 134 5.04 -3.42 8.01
C ARG A 134 4.30 -2.09 7.99
N ASP A 135 4.93 -1.01 7.51
CA ASP A 135 4.29 0.30 7.41
C ASP A 135 3.05 0.27 6.50
N GLN A 136 3.05 -0.60 5.50
CA GLN A 136 1.87 -0.82 4.65
C GLN A 136 0.66 -1.26 5.48
N LEU A 137 0.87 -2.15 6.45
CA LEU A 137 -0.19 -2.63 7.34
C LEU A 137 -0.65 -1.55 8.32
N VAL A 138 0.26 -0.68 8.77
CA VAL A 138 -0.08 0.46 9.63
C VAL A 138 -1.05 1.39 8.90
N LEU A 139 -0.70 1.87 7.72
CA LEU A 139 -1.56 2.79 6.97
C LEU A 139 -2.90 2.15 6.62
N MET A 140 -2.89 0.90 6.20
CA MET A 140 -4.12 0.16 5.90
C MET A 140 -5.07 0.13 7.09
N SER A 141 -4.55 -0.19 8.28
CA SER A 141 -5.34 -0.22 9.52
C SER A 141 -5.91 1.14 9.86
N LEU A 142 -5.11 2.21 9.74
CA LEU A 142 -5.56 3.57 9.98
C LEU A 142 -6.72 3.98 9.06
N MET A 143 -6.62 3.64 7.77
CA MET A 143 -7.66 3.95 6.80
C MET A 143 -8.94 3.17 7.05
N ILE A 144 -8.83 1.89 7.45
CA ILE A 144 -9.98 1.06 7.83
C ILE A 144 -10.72 1.66 9.03
N PHE A 145 -10.02 2.14 10.04
CA PHE A 145 -10.66 2.79 11.18
C PHE A 145 -11.48 4.02 10.79
N GLN A 146 -11.05 4.78 9.79
CA GLN A 146 -11.78 5.95 9.30
C GLN A 146 -12.99 5.56 8.45
N HIS A 147 -12.83 4.58 7.56
CA HIS A 147 -13.92 4.10 6.70
C HIS A 147 -14.99 3.30 7.45
N PHE A 148 -14.62 2.68 8.58
CA PHE A 148 -15.50 1.88 9.41
C PHE A 148 -15.41 2.35 10.87
N PRO A 149 -16.10 3.45 11.22
CA PRO A 149 -15.94 4.12 12.53
C PRO A 149 -16.30 3.26 13.74
N HIS A 150 -17.10 2.21 13.56
CA HIS A 150 -17.48 1.29 14.62
C HIS A 150 -16.41 0.22 14.91
N ILE A 151 -15.47 -0.01 14.01
CA ILE A 151 -14.42 -1.02 14.19
C ILE A 151 -13.43 -0.56 15.28
N ARG A 152 -13.15 -1.44 16.21
CA ARG A 152 -12.26 -1.19 17.35
C ARG A 152 -10.88 -1.83 17.22
N LYS A 153 -10.78 -2.88 16.42
CA LYS A 153 -9.54 -3.64 16.22
C LYS A 153 -9.39 -4.04 14.76
N VAL A 154 -8.19 -3.88 14.24
CA VAL A 154 -7.80 -4.35 12.91
C VAL A 154 -6.68 -5.38 13.05
N ASN A 155 -6.91 -6.56 12.51
CA ASN A 155 -5.88 -7.58 12.29
C ASN A 155 -5.47 -7.53 10.83
N SER A 156 -4.21 -7.35 10.56
CA SER A 156 -3.69 -7.21 9.21
C SER A 156 -2.52 -8.15 8.95
N ALA A 157 -2.31 -8.52 7.71
CA ALA A 157 -1.21 -9.39 7.32
C ALA A 157 -0.70 -9.10 5.92
N LEU A 158 0.63 -9.18 5.76
CA LEU A 158 1.27 -9.41 4.48
C LEU A 158 1.28 -10.92 4.25
N LEU A 159 0.65 -11.37 3.19
CA LEU A 159 0.47 -12.79 2.87
C LEU A 159 1.39 -13.15 1.71
N PHE A 160 2.57 -13.71 2.02
CA PHE A 160 3.57 -14.16 1.04
C PHE A 160 3.15 -15.52 0.48
N ILE A 161 2.21 -15.50 -0.46
CA ILE A 161 1.51 -16.69 -0.94
C ILE A 161 2.40 -17.68 -1.71
N VAL A 162 3.46 -17.20 -2.36
CA VAL A 162 4.43 -18.08 -3.03
C VAL A 162 5.36 -18.77 -2.02
N LYS A 163 5.68 -18.09 -0.91
CA LYS A 163 6.59 -18.58 0.14
C LYS A 163 5.85 -19.26 1.29
N ASN A 164 4.52 -19.27 1.26
CA ASN A 164 3.69 -19.80 2.33
C ASN A 164 4.07 -19.23 3.71
N ASP A 165 4.23 -17.92 3.79
CA ASP A 165 4.61 -17.19 4.99
C ASP A 165 3.73 -15.96 5.16
N MET A 166 3.68 -15.40 6.36
CA MET A 166 2.93 -14.18 6.64
C MET A 166 3.57 -13.34 7.72
N VAL A 167 3.39 -12.03 7.61
CA VAL A 167 3.72 -11.05 8.63
C VAL A 167 2.43 -10.45 9.14
N ARG A 168 2.15 -10.60 10.43
CA ARG A 168 0.92 -10.15 11.07
C ARG A 168 1.13 -8.88 11.88
N MET A 169 0.06 -8.10 11.95
CA MET A 169 -0.02 -6.94 12.84
C MET A 169 -1.44 -6.81 13.39
N GLN A 170 -1.55 -6.32 14.61
CA GLN A 170 -2.81 -5.93 15.23
C GLN A 170 -2.72 -4.47 15.67
N MET A 171 -3.77 -3.71 15.42
CA MET A 171 -3.91 -2.34 15.88
C MET A 171 -5.27 -2.15 16.53
N THR A 172 -5.31 -1.45 17.65
CA THR A 172 -6.55 -1.00 18.29
C THR A 172 -6.78 0.49 17.96
N ARG A 173 -8.05 0.91 18.01
CA ARG A 173 -8.44 2.28 17.62
C ARG A 173 -7.73 3.36 18.42
N ASP A 174 -7.51 3.13 19.70
CA ASP A 174 -6.81 4.08 20.59
C ASP A 174 -5.35 4.34 20.18
N GLN A 175 -4.74 3.43 19.41
CA GLN A 175 -3.38 3.61 18.89
C GLN A 175 -3.32 4.49 17.62
N ALA A 176 -4.46 4.74 16.96
CA ALA A 176 -4.49 5.36 15.64
C ALA A 176 -3.91 6.78 15.63
N GLU A 177 -4.23 7.61 16.62
CA GLU A 177 -3.81 9.01 16.67
C GLU A 177 -2.28 9.16 16.66
N GLN A 178 -1.57 8.37 17.43
CA GLN A 178 -0.11 8.41 17.48
C GLN A 178 0.54 8.01 16.16
N PHE A 179 -0.07 7.06 15.41
CA PHE A 179 0.44 6.67 14.10
C PHE A 179 0.17 7.75 13.05
N TRP A 180 -1.00 8.39 13.08
CA TRP A 180 -1.27 9.53 12.20
C TRP A 180 -0.32 10.69 12.46
N TRP A 181 0.03 10.94 13.71
CA TRP A 181 1.00 11.97 14.06
C TRP A 181 2.37 11.68 13.44
N LYS A 182 2.87 10.45 13.52
CA LYS A 182 4.11 10.03 12.86
C LYS A 182 4.06 10.21 11.34
N TYR A 183 2.93 9.90 10.71
CA TYR A 183 2.76 10.15 9.27
C TYR A 183 2.82 11.64 8.94
N ARG A 184 2.21 12.50 9.74
CA ARG A 184 2.26 13.95 9.54
C ARG A 184 3.68 14.50 9.62
N GLU A 185 4.52 13.99 10.52
CA GLU A 185 5.94 14.36 10.58
C GLU A 185 6.70 13.94 9.29
N ARG A 186 6.46 12.74 8.78
CA ARG A 186 7.06 12.26 7.54
C ARG A 186 6.61 13.09 6.35
N LEU A 187 5.34 13.41 6.28
CA LEU A 187 4.74 14.19 5.20
C LEU A 187 5.16 15.66 5.23
N ALA A 188 5.47 16.21 6.39
CA ALA A 188 6.01 17.58 6.50
C ALA A 188 7.30 17.73 5.68
N ARG A 189 8.16 16.71 5.62
CA ARG A 189 9.37 16.71 4.79
C ARG A 189 9.02 16.71 3.29
N MET A 190 8.03 15.94 2.89
CA MET A 190 7.54 15.93 1.52
C MET A 190 6.93 17.28 1.14
N GLU A 191 6.14 17.87 2.00
CA GLU A 191 5.56 19.21 1.83
C GLU A 191 6.66 20.28 1.66
N GLU A 192 7.72 20.19 2.45
CA GLU A 192 8.90 21.07 2.35
C GLU A 192 9.57 20.96 0.97
N SER A 193 9.77 19.74 0.48
CA SER A 193 10.36 19.52 -0.85
C SER A 193 9.51 20.13 -1.96
N TYR A 194 8.20 19.99 -1.89
CA TYR A 194 7.28 20.62 -2.85
C TYR A 194 7.29 22.15 -2.75
N ALA A 195 7.37 22.71 -1.54
CA ALA A 195 7.38 24.15 -1.32
C ALA A 195 8.67 24.81 -1.76
N SER A 196 9.81 24.18 -1.45
CA SER A 196 11.16 24.71 -1.76
C SER A 196 11.66 24.31 -3.14
N ASN A 197 11.04 23.32 -3.78
CA ASN A 197 11.54 22.66 -4.99
C ASN A 197 12.95 22.06 -4.83
N VAL A 198 13.29 21.63 -3.61
CA VAL A 198 14.55 20.94 -3.30
C VAL A 198 14.31 19.45 -3.16
N TRP A 199 15.00 18.66 -3.97
CA TRP A 199 14.84 17.21 -4.09
C TRP A 199 16.21 16.53 -4.01
N ASN A 200 16.65 16.26 -2.79
CA ASN A 200 17.99 15.75 -2.54
C ASN A 200 18.12 14.28 -2.97
N PRO A 201 19.22 13.93 -3.67
CA PRO A 201 19.52 12.55 -3.94
C PRO A 201 19.93 11.81 -2.65
N ASN A 202 19.60 10.53 -2.58
CA ASN A 202 20.03 9.66 -1.50
C ASN A 202 20.93 8.55 -2.06
N PRO A 203 22.27 8.63 -1.86
CA PRO A 203 23.19 7.64 -2.38
C PRO A 203 23.01 6.30 -1.66
N THR A 204 22.73 5.25 -2.44
CA THR A 204 22.63 3.88 -1.97
C THR A 204 23.26 2.91 -2.98
N PRO A 205 23.57 1.66 -2.61
CA PRO A 205 24.03 0.67 -3.56
C PRO A 205 23.05 0.43 -4.73
N LEU A 206 21.78 0.82 -4.57
CA LEU A 206 20.76 0.67 -5.60
C LEU A 206 20.85 1.72 -6.72
N CYS A 207 21.68 2.76 -6.56
CA CYS A 207 21.88 3.79 -7.59
C CYS A 207 22.34 3.21 -8.93
N LYS A 208 23.08 2.10 -8.91
CA LYS A 208 23.55 1.41 -10.12
C LYS A 208 22.42 0.81 -10.97
N TRP A 209 21.25 0.57 -10.38
CA TRP A 209 20.05 0.09 -11.07
C TRP A 209 18.98 1.17 -11.24
N CYS A 210 19.27 2.39 -10.77
CA CYS A 210 18.32 3.50 -10.85
C CYS A 210 18.09 3.91 -12.31
N GLN A 211 16.83 4.17 -12.64
CA GLN A 211 16.46 4.61 -13.98
C GLN A 211 16.79 6.09 -14.27
N VAL A 212 17.11 6.87 -13.23
CA VAL A 212 17.45 8.30 -13.36
C VAL A 212 18.90 8.44 -13.82
N THR A 213 19.12 8.30 -15.12
CA THR A 213 20.45 8.36 -15.72
C THR A 213 21.08 9.76 -15.71
N GLY A 214 20.28 10.82 -15.58
CA GLY A 214 20.77 12.19 -15.41
C GLY A 214 21.26 12.56 -14.01
N CYS A 215 21.33 11.60 -13.09
CA CYS A 215 21.78 11.83 -11.72
C CYS A 215 23.28 11.54 -11.61
N GLU A 216 24.03 12.47 -11.02
CA GLU A 216 25.49 12.36 -10.81
C GLU A 216 25.90 11.14 -9.96
N LEU A 217 24.96 10.58 -9.18
CA LEU A 217 25.19 9.38 -8.37
C LEU A 217 24.91 8.08 -9.13
N ASN A 218 24.41 8.18 -10.35
CA ASN A 218 24.14 7.02 -11.18
C ASN A 218 25.38 6.72 -12.04
N PRO A 219 26.00 5.53 -11.92
CA PRO A 219 27.19 5.20 -12.69
C PRO A 219 26.99 5.12 -14.22
N LYS A 220 25.74 5.23 -14.68
CA LYS A 220 25.37 5.32 -16.10
C LYS A 220 25.24 6.77 -16.58
N HIS A 221 25.57 7.74 -15.71
CA HIS A 221 25.52 9.18 -16.01
C HIS A 221 26.52 9.54 -17.08
#